data_8d232f2135e4cb20c702a59562bf44b9
#
_entry.id   8d232f2135e4cb20c702a59562bf44b9
#
_cell.length_a   1.000
_cell.length_b   1.000
_cell.length_c   1.000
_cell.angle_alpha   90.00
_cell.angle_beta   90.00
_cell.angle_gamma   90.00
#
_symmetry.space_group_name_H-M   'P 1'
#
loop_
_entity.id
_entity.type
_entity.pdbx_description
1 polymer ?
#
loop_
_entity_poly.entity_id
_entity_poly.type
_entity_poly.pdbx_seq_one_letter_code
_entity_poly.pdbx_strand_id
1 'polypeptide(L)'
;MVTAWRWLLAAAVVLLVIGGCTSTAGRTAAGTGSAAPGGHRGLSAVRHVWVIELENKGYAQSFGTPAADPYLARTLPRMGALLENYYAIGHASADNYIAQVSGQAPTLATQADCPFWIPFPGHVLAGPYHQVLGEGCVYPAAVPTLGNQLSAAGRSWAAYLQDMGNDPGRDNTVSTARGPACGHPATGSIDRTERAERGDQYAARHDGFMFFRSITANPAFCAAHILSFRPLPGDLARAGATPAFSFLAPNLCNDGHDATCVGGAPGGLAQADRFLAHWVPVIMAAPAYQDGGLIVITFDEGSDTAACCGESSGLGPSHPNVPLLFPDTADTGAARDSYPHPSGDQLGSWPPGTGGRTLVPASL
;
A
#
# COMPACT_ATOMS: atom_id res chain seq x y z
N MET A 1 21.74 55.64 7.29
CA MET A 1 23.14 55.21 7.36
C MET A 1 23.08 53.69 7.31
N VAL A 2 23.08 53.10 6.20
CA VAL A 2 24.14 52.54 5.36
C VAL A 2 25.17 51.73 6.12
N THR A 3 25.17 50.43 5.98
CA THR A 3 26.33 49.67 5.52
C THR A 3 25.91 48.26 5.09
N ALA A 4 26.09 48.01 3.81
CA ALA A 4 26.05 46.71 3.14
C ALA A 4 27.37 45.96 3.37
N TRP A 5 27.29 44.62 3.51
CA TRP A 5 28.47 43.77 3.35
C TRP A 5 28.17 42.67 2.31
N ARG A 6 28.92 42.80 1.23
CA ARG A 6 29.09 41.81 0.17
C ARG A 6 30.13 40.80 0.61
N TRP A 7 29.85 39.48 0.42
CA TRP A 7 30.89 38.45 0.43
C TRP A 7 30.98 37.75 -0.92
N LEU A 8 32.23 37.69 -1.38
CA LEU A 8 32.68 37.21 -2.67
C LEU A 8 32.73 35.68 -2.74
N LEU A 9 32.41 35.16 -3.91
CA LEU A 9 32.62 33.80 -4.36
C LEU A 9 34.10 33.46 -4.46
N ALA A 10 34.52 32.31 -4.02
CA ALA A 10 35.76 31.64 -4.40
C ALA A 10 35.44 30.23 -4.91
N ALA A 11 35.59 30.06 -6.23
CA ALA A 11 35.54 28.78 -6.90
C ALA A 11 36.93 28.11 -6.82
N ALA A 12 37.00 26.89 -6.31
CA ALA A 12 38.19 26.05 -6.39
C ALA A 12 37.96 24.95 -7.43
N VAL A 13 38.72 25.01 -8.50
CA VAL A 13 38.83 23.98 -9.54
C VAL A 13 39.91 22.98 -9.10
N VAL A 14 39.53 21.72 -8.98
CA VAL A 14 40.49 20.61 -8.76
C VAL A 14 40.59 19.82 -10.07
N LEU A 15 41.77 19.90 -10.68
CA LEU A 15 42.20 19.07 -11.81
C LEU A 15 42.75 17.74 -11.27
N LEU A 16 42.16 16.63 -11.68
CA LEU A 16 42.71 15.29 -11.48
C LEU A 16 43.35 14.78 -12.77
N VAL A 17 44.65 14.53 -12.69
CA VAL A 17 45.50 13.96 -13.73
C VAL A 17 45.30 12.45 -13.79
N ILE A 18 44.99 11.94 -14.99
CA ILE A 18 44.84 10.51 -15.26
C ILE A 18 46.23 10.00 -15.74
N GLY A 19 46.84 9.13 -14.93
CA GLY A 19 48.00 8.35 -15.31
C GLY A 19 47.59 7.03 -15.95
N GLY A 20 47.94 6.83 -17.21
CA GLY A 20 47.74 5.57 -17.90
C GLY A 20 48.82 4.56 -17.61
N CYS A 21 48.44 3.31 -17.46
CA CYS A 21 49.33 2.14 -17.60
C CYS A 21 48.84 1.23 -18.71
N THR A 22 49.61 1.16 -19.77
CA THR A 22 49.46 0.18 -20.85
C THR A 22 50.20 -1.11 -20.47
N SER A 23 49.55 -2.24 -20.60
CA SER A 23 50.22 -3.54 -20.73
C SER A 23 49.58 -4.36 -21.85
N THR A 24 50.42 -4.79 -22.75
CA THR A 24 50.15 -5.52 -23.99
C THR A 24 50.15 -7.04 -23.79
N ALA A 25 49.35 -7.69 -24.58
CA ALA A 25 49.52 -8.98 -25.25
C ALA A 25 49.08 -10.29 -24.56
N GLY A 26 48.22 -10.97 -25.26
CA GLY A 26 47.91 -12.41 -25.10
C GLY A 26 46.68 -12.79 -25.89
N ARG A 27 46.80 -12.94 -27.23
CA ARG A 27 45.75 -13.55 -28.08
C ARG A 27 45.75 -15.07 -27.89
N THR A 28 44.62 -15.65 -27.55
CA THR A 28 44.25 -17.01 -28.03
C THR A 28 42.77 -16.99 -28.41
N ALA A 29 42.50 -17.57 -29.57
CA ALA A 29 41.21 -17.53 -30.25
C ALA A 29 40.34 -18.73 -29.88
N ALA A 30 39.06 -18.56 -30.18
CA ALA A 30 38.01 -19.50 -30.53
C ALA A 30 37.10 -20.03 -29.41
N GLY A 31 35.83 -19.68 -29.54
CA GLY A 31 34.71 -20.26 -28.83
C GLY A 31 33.43 -19.43 -29.08
N THR A 32 32.84 -19.59 -30.27
CA THR A 32 31.58 -18.97 -30.64
C THR A 32 30.41 -19.48 -29.77
N GLY A 33 29.75 -18.58 -29.11
CA GLY A 33 28.53 -18.88 -28.36
C GLY A 33 28.06 -17.62 -27.62
N SER A 34 27.70 -16.57 -28.37
CA SER A 34 27.09 -15.39 -27.79
C SER A 34 25.64 -15.69 -27.45
N ALA A 35 25.40 -16.18 -26.23
CA ALA A 35 24.09 -16.00 -25.63
C ALA A 35 23.98 -14.52 -25.26
N ALA A 36 23.09 -13.80 -25.94
CA ALA A 36 22.74 -12.45 -25.58
C ALA A 36 22.29 -12.42 -24.11
N PRO A 37 22.79 -11.50 -23.26
CA PRO A 37 22.32 -11.39 -21.91
C PRO A 37 20.83 -11.03 -21.97
N GLY A 38 19.99 -11.92 -21.43
CA GLY A 38 18.57 -11.67 -21.27
C GLY A 38 18.43 -10.38 -20.47
N GLY A 39 18.05 -9.31 -21.15
CA GLY A 39 17.87 -8.02 -20.51
C GLY A 39 16.90 -8.15 -19.36
N HIS A 40 17.34 -7.86 -18.15
CA HIS A 40 16.47 -7.65 -17.02
C HIS A 40 15.47 -6.56 -17.40
N ARG A 41 14.22 -6.93 -17.68
CA ARG A 41 13.14 -5.97 -17.75
C ARG A 41 12.95 -5.45 -16.33
N GLY A 42 13.59 -4.34 -16.00
CA GLY A 42 13.50 -3.72 -14.69
C GLY A 42 12.07 -3.25 -14.37
N LEU A 43 11.87 -2.75 -13.17
CA LEU A 43 10.59 -2.16 -12.70
C LEU A 43 10.05 -1.06 -13.63
N SER A 44 10.90 -0.48 -14.50
CA SER A 44 10.49 0.45 -15.57
C SER A 44 9.47 -0.12 -16.56
N ALA A 45 9.26 -1.44 -16.59
CA ALA A 45 8.23 -2.09 -17.39
C ALA A 45 6.85 -2.12 -16.70
N VAL A 46 6.75 -1.80 -15.40
CA VAL A 46 5.48 -1.76 -14.67
C VAL A 46 4.79 -0.43 -14.95
N ARG A 47 3.57 -0.50 -15.48
CA ARG A 47 2.75 0.66 -15.86
C ARG A 47 1.49 0.78 -15.01
N HIS A 48 0.98 -0.35 -14.56
CA HIS A 48 -0.24 -0.44 -13.76
C HIS A 48 0.01 -1.32 -12.54
N VAL A 49 -0.39 -0.84 -11.38
CA VAL A 49 -0.28 -1.56 -10.11
C VAL A 49 -1.66 -1.69 -9.50
N TRP A 50 -2.02 -2.88 -9.08
CA TRP A 50 -3.20 -3.15 -8.25
C TRP A 50 -2.73 -3.67 -6.91
N VAL A 51 -3.15 -3.00 -5.83
CA VAL A 51 -2.99 -3.49 -4.47
C VAL A 51 -4.33 -4.01 -4.01
N ILE A 52 -4.41 -5.25 -3.56
CA ILE A 52 -5.58 -5.85 -2.93
C ILE A 52 -5.21 -6.07 -1.47
N GLU A 53 -5.89 -5.35 -0.59
CA GLU A 53 -5.66 -5.41 0.84
C GLU A 53 -6.65 -6.35 1.50
N LEU A 54 -6.14 -7.31 2.25
CA LEU A 54 -6.89 -8.28 3.07
C LEU A 54 -6.65 -7.99 4.54
N GLU A 55 -7.33 -8.71 5.44
CA GLU A 55 -7.42 -8.39 6.84
C GLU A 55 -7.01 -9.53 7.78
N ASN A 56 -6.17 -9.19 8.76
CA ASN A 56 -5.94 -9.91 10.02
C ASN A 56 -5.58 -11.39 9.90
N LYS A 57 -4.77 -11.78 8.93
CA LYS A 57 -4.31 -13.18 8.85
C LYS A 57 -2.80 -13.26 8.70
N GLY A 58 -2.18 -13.89 9.69
CA GLY A 58 -0.76 -14.15 9.68
C GLY A 58 -0.32 -15.19 8.65
N TYR A 59 0.97 -15.25 8.40
CA TYR A 59 1.59 -16.14 7.41
C TYR A 59 1.22 -17.61 7.65
N ALA A 60 1.34 -18.08 8.89
CA ALA A 60 1.06 -19.48 9.23
C ALA A 60 -0.40 -19.86 8.99
N GLN A 61 -1.34 -18.94 9.19
CA GLN A 61 -2.76 -19.17 8.94
C GLN A 61 -3.05 -19.22 7.44
N SER A 62 -2.47 -18.28 6.68
CA SER A 62 -2.74 -18.14 5.24
C SER A 62 -2.00 -19.15 4.38
N PHE A 63 -0.78 -19.56 4.77
CA PHE A 63 0.06 -20.42 3.94
C PHE A 63 0.45 -21.74 4.59
N GLY A 64 0.31 -21.89 5.93
CA GLY A 64 0.71 -23.09 6.67
C GLY A 64 -0.23 -24.27 6.47
N THR A 65 -1.54 -24.04 6.31
CA THR A 65 -2.54 -25.09 6.17
C THR A 65 -3.57 -24.72 5.10
N PRO A 66 -3.23 -24.79 3.81
CA PRO A 66 -3.99 -24.21 2.70
C PRO A 66 -5.26 -24.97 2.34
N ALA A 67 -6.05 -25.39 3.31
CA ALA A 67 -7.31 -26.11 3.09
C ALA A 67 -8.50 -25.15 2.92
N ALA A 68 -8.45 -23.99 3.60
CA ALA A 68 -9.52 -23.00 3.58
C ALA A 68 -9.38 -22.00 2.41
N ASP A 69 -8.16 -21.82 1.90
CA ASP A 69 -7.76 -20.79 0.94
C ASP A 69 -6.85 -21.32 -0.19
N PRO A 70 -7.28 -22.34 -0.94
CA PRO A 70 -6.43 -23.02 -1.92
C PRO A 70 -5.96 -22.11 -3.07
N TYR A 71 -6.70 -21.07 -3.41
CA TYR A 71 -6.29 -20.12 -4.43
C TYR A 71 -5.18 -19.21 -3.92
N LEU A 72 -5.35 -18.63 -2.74
CA LEU A 72 -4.35 -17.78 -2.08
C LEU A 72 -3.08 -18.58 -1.75
N ALA A 73 -3.24 -19.71 -1.05
CA ALA A 73 -2.10 -20.44 -0.47
C ALA A 73 -1.35 -21.33 -1.45
N ARG A 74 -1.96 -21.73 -2.57
CA ARG A 74 -1.33 -22.67 -3.54
C ARG A 74 -1.24 -22.13 -4.94
N THR A 75 -2.29 -21.45 -5.43
CA THR A 75 -2.33 -21.01 -6.82
C THR A 75 -1.51 -19.75 -7.02
N LEU A 76 -1.73 -18.73 -6.22
CA LEU A 76 -1.04 -17.44 -6.34
C LEU A 76 0.48 -17.54 -6.13
N PRO A 77 1.03 -18.28 -5.14
CA PRO A 77 2.47 -18.43 -5.00
C PRO A 77 3.18 -19.08 -6.19
N ARG A 78 2.45 -19.85 -7.01
CA ARG A 78 2.98 -20.41 -8.26
C ARG A 78 2.96 -19.43 -9.42
N MET A 79 2.19 -18.37 -9.32
CA MET A 79 2.02 -17.35 -10.34
C MET A 79 2.91 -16.13 -10.11
N GLY A 80 3.46 -15.99 -8.91
CA GLY A 80 4.22 -14.80 -8.52
C GLY A 80 5.33 -15.10 -7.52
N ALA A 81 5.71 -14.10 -6.74
CA ALA A 81 6.63 -14.21 -5.62
C ALA A 81 5.86 -14.10 -4.30
N LEU A 82 6.14 -15.00 -3.38
CA LEU A 82 5.66 -14.91 -2.00
C LEU A 82 6.74 -14.24 -1.15
N LEU A 83 6.38 -13.12 -0.51
CA LEU A 83 7.25 -12.40 0.42
C LEU A 83 6.95 -12.89 1.84
N GLU A 84 7.79 -13.79 2.34
CA GLU A 84 7.57 -14.48 3.61
C GLU A 84 7.87 -13.61 4.84
N ASN A 85 8.60 -12.51 4.66
CA ASN A 85 9.06 -11.62 5.73
C ASN A 85 8.55 -10.19 5.45
N TYR A 86 7.26 -10.04 5.29
CA TYR A 86 6.58 -8.76 5.19
C TYR A 86 5.80 -8.53 6.48
N TYR A 87 5.99 -7.38 7.12
CA TYR A 87 5.46 -7.09 8.45
C TYR A 87 4.57 -5.86 8.43
N ALA A 88 3.53 -5.88 9.25
CA ALA A 88 2.70 -4.74 9.54
C ALA A 88 3.45 -3.69 10.39
N ILE A 89 2.93 -2.47 10.44
CA ILE A 89 3.48 -1.41 11.28
C ILE A 89 2.78 -1.31 12.64
N GLY A 90 1.59 -1.87 12.74
CA GLY A 90 0.78 -1.85 13.95
C GLY A 90 -0.15 -3.05 14.02
N HIS A 91 -0.98 -3.10 15.05
CA HIS A 91 -1.94 -4.18 15.28
C HIS A 91 -3.36 -3.63 15.39
N ALA A 92 -3.71 -2.78 14.43
CA ALA A 92 -5.04 -2.25 14.16
C ALA A 92 -5.13 -1.87 12.67
N SER A 93 -6.28 -2.06 12.05
CA SER A 93 -6.43 -1.84 10.60
C SER A 93 -6.08 -0.39 10.21
N ALA A 94 -6.64 0.61 10.88
CA ALA A 94 -6.48 2.01 10.49
C ALA A 94 -5.02 2.46 10.40
N ASP A 95 -4.15 2.10 11.33
CA ASP A 95 -2.76 2.55 11.32
C ASP A 95 -1.95 1.92 10.18
N ASN A 96 -2.24 0.67 9.82
CA ASN A 96 -1.61 -0.02 8.71
C ASN A 96 -2.02 0.58 7.36
N TYR A 97 -3.32 0.82 7.14
CA TYR A 97 -3.83 1.47 5.93
C TYR A 97 -3.30 2.91 5.78
N ILE A 98 -3.22 3.66 6.87
CA ILE A 98 -2.63 5.01 6.91
C ILE A 98 -1.15 4.96 6.52
N ALA A 99 -0.39 4.04 7.13
CA ALA A 99 1.04 3.90 6.87
C ALA A 99 1.33 3.55 5.41
N GLN A 100 0.59 2.63 4.81
CA GLN A 100 0.76 2.22 3.42
C GLN A 100 0.61 3.38 2.43
N VAL A 101 -0.33 4.28 2.67
CA VAL A 101 -0.60 5.38 1.73
C VAL A 101 0.17 6.65 2.04
N SER A 102 0.86 6.74 3.19
CA SER A 102 1.47 8.00 3.62
C SER A 102 2.85 7.87 4.27
N GLY A 103 3.21 6.68 4.76
CA GLY A 103 4.39 6.49 5.59
C GLY A 103 4.24 7.13 6.99
N GLN A 104 3.04 7.57 7.38
CA GLN A 104 2.79 8.07 8.72
C GLN A 104 2.72 6.91 9.71
N ALA A 105 3.28 7.14 10.82
CA ALA A 105 3.40 6.17 11.88
C ALA A 105 2.11 6.11 12.74
N PRO A 106 1.84 4.98 13.44
CA PRO A 106 0.71 4.84 14.33
C PRO A 106 0.64 5.92 15.42
N THR A 107 -0.56 6.33 15.77
CA THR A 107 -0.88 7.12 16.98
C THR A 107 -1.77 6.29 17.89
N LEU A 108 -2.02 6.70 19.12
CA LEU A 108 -2.97 6.00 20.00
C LEU A 108 -4.38 5.96 19.39
N ALA A 109 -4.77 7.03 18.69
CA ALA A 109 -6.07 7.10 18.04
C ALA A 109 -6.18 6.13 16.86
N THR A 110 -5.14 6.03 16.02
CA THR A 110 -5.14 5.12 14.86
C THR A 110 -5.02 3.67 15.26
N GLN A 111 -4.31 3.37 16.34
CA GLN A 111 -4.26 2.04 16.96
C GLN A 111 -5.57 1.62 17.65
N ALA A 112 -6.48 2.52 17.84
CA ALA A 112 -7.85 2.24 18.28
C ALA A 112 -8.84 2.21 17.10
N ASP A 113 -8.37 2.09 15.85
CA ASP A 113 -9.18 2.10 14.62
C ASP A 113 -10.00 3.36 14.37
N CYS A 114 -9.69 4.45 15.06
CA CYS A 114 -10.40 5.72 14.86
C CYS A 114 -11.93 5.64 14.97
N PRO A 115 -12.52 5.06 16.02
CA PRO A 115 -13.97 4.96 16.15
C PRO A 115 -14.63 6.34 16.26
N PHE A 116 -13.83 7.35 16.47
CA PHE A 116 -14.21 8.75 16.44
C PHE A 116 -13.19 9.53 15.59
N TRP A 117 -13.64 10.16 14.51
CA TRP A 117 -12.78 10.83 13.53
C TRP A 117 -12.28 12.18 14.03
N ILE A 118 -11.42 12.14 15.05
CA ILE A 118 -10.84 13.31 15.68
C ILE A 118 -9.88 14.00 14.70
N PRO A 119 -10.01 15.33 14.47
CA PRO A 119 -9.02 16.04 13.68
C PRO A 119 -7.66 16.00 14.38
N PHE A 120 -6.64 15.71 13.61
CA PHE A 120 -5.28 15.73 14.10
C PHE A 120 -4.87 17.16 14.41
N PRO A 121 -4.58 17.52 15.67
CA PRO A 121 -4.29 18.90 16.05
C PRO A 121 -2.86 19.33 15.74
N GLY A 122 -2.06 18.42 15.20
CA GLY A 122 -0.65 18.65 15.00
C GLY A 122 -0.32 19.66 13.92
N HIS A 123 0.79 20.35 14.08
CA HIS A 123 1.50 20.96 12.98
C HIS A 123 2.36 19.89 12.31
N VAL A 124 2.46 19.94 10.98
CA VAL A 124 3.45 19.14 10.27
C VAL A 124 4.81 19.60 10.77
N LEU A 125 5.45 18.80 11.58
CA LEU A 125 6.84 19.05 11.94
C LEU A 125 7.68 18.58 10.76
N ALA A 126 8.48 19.49 10.22
CA ALA A 126 9.51 19.18 9.24
C ALA A 126 10.66 18.43 9.93
N GLY A 127 10.37 17.23 10.39
CA GLY A 127 11.36 16.29 10.92
C GLY A 127 11.84 15.35 9.81
N PRO A 128 12.86 14.53 10.06
CA PRO A 128 13.17 13.41 9.19
C PRO A 128 11.91 12.57 9.05
N TYR A 129 11.61 12.14 7.81
CA TYR A 129 10.44 11.33 7.46
C TYR A 129 9.08 12.04 7.45
N HIS A 130 9.00 13.37 7.61
CA HIS A 130 7.75 14.16 7.56
C HIS A 130 6.62 13.65 8.46
N GLN A 131 6.95 13.07 9.61
CA GLN A 131 5.97 12.57 10.56
C GLN A 131 5.17 13.72 11.19
N VAL A 132 3.86 13.52 11.38
CA VAL A 132 3.01 14.45 12.13
C VAL A 132 3.10 14.10 13.61
N LEU A 133 3.43 15.07 14.44
CA LEU A 133 3.40 14.90 15.89
C LEU A 133 2.04 15.30 16.44
N GLY A 134 1.48 14.46 17.28
CA GLY A 134 0.19 14.67 17.94
C GLY A 134 -0.67 13.43 17.94
N GLU A 135 -1.93 13.57 18.30
CA GLU A 135 -2.92 12.53 18.35
C GLU A 135 -4.12 12.92 17.47
N GLY A 136 -4.70 11.95 16.81
CA GLY A 136 -5.87 12.17 15.98
C GLY A 136 -5.97 11.14 14.85
N CYS A 137 -7.06 11.25 14.11
CA CYS A 137 -7.38 10.39 12.98
C CYS A 137 -7.30 11.13 11.65
N VAL A 138 -7.68 12.41 11.63
CA VAL A 138 -7.75 13.18 10.39
C VAL A 138 -6.54 14.08 10.24
N TYR A 139 -5.61 13.66 9.40
CA TYR A 139 -4.35 14.34 9.15
C TYR A 139 -4.51 15.69 8.43
N PRO A 140 -3.65 16.68 8.72
CA PRO A 140 -3.68 17.98 8.07
C PRO A 140 -3.51 17.91 6.54
N ALA A 141 -4.06 18.89 5.82
CA ALA A 141 -3.96 18.94 4.36
C ALA A 141 -2.52 19.08 3.82
N ALA A 142 -1.59 19.49 4.65
CA ALA A 142 -0.17 19.57 4.31
C ALA A 142 0.54 18.20 4.31
N VAL A 143 -0.10 17.15 4.80
CA VAL A 143 0.44 15.78 4.80
C VAL A 143 0.04 15.10 3.50
N PRO A 144 0.99 14.83 2.59
CA PRO A 144 0.67 14.19 1.32
C PRO A 144 0.50 12.69 1.51
N THR A 145 -0.36 12.12 0.66
CA THR A 145 -0.48 10.67 0.49
C THR A 145 0.21 10.22 -0.80
N LEU A 146 0.33 8.92 -1.00
CA LEU A 146 0.70 8.33 -2.29
C LEU A 146 -0.20 8.86 -3.42
N GLY A 147 -1.51 9.04 -3.17
CA GLY A 147 -2.44 9.61 -4.15
C GLY A 147 -2.08 11.03 -4.57
N ASN A 148 -1.64 11.88 -3.63
CA ASN A 148 -1.15 13.22 -3.94
C ASN A 148 0.14 13.17 -4.76
N GLN A 149 1.08 12.29 -4.42
CA GLN A 149 2.34 12.10 -5.12
C GLN A 149 2.11 11.60 -6.55
N LEU A 150 1.24 10.62 -6.74
CA LEU A 150 0.84 10.11 -8.05
C LEU A 150 0.23 11.22 -8.91
N SER A 151 -0.71 12.00 -8.34
CA SER A 151 -1.33 13.14 -9.03
C SER A 151 -0.30 14.19 -9.43
N ALA A 152 0.62 14.54 -8.55
CA ALA A 152 1.70 15.47 -8.83
C ALA A 152 2.65 14.97 -9.94
N ALA A 153 2.83 13.66 -10.04
CA ALA A 153 3.60 13.00 -11.09
C ALA A 153 2.81 12.78 -12.39
N GLY A 154 1.56 13.25 -12.48
CA GLY A 154 0.69 13.03 -13.64
C GLY A 154 0.28 11.58 -13.84
N ARG A 155 0.29 10.77 -12.77
CA ARG A 155 -0.14 9.37 -12.79
C ARG A 155 -1.58 9.26 -12.30
N SER A 156 -2.40 8.54 -13.05
CA SER A 156 -3.77 8.25 -12.64
C SER A 156 -3.81 7.23 -11.51
N TRP A 157 -4.74 7.42 -10.58
CA TRP A 157 -4.95 6.48 -9.47
C TRP A 157 -6.40 6.46 -9.03
N ALA A 158 -6.80 5.37 -8.39
CA ALA A 158 -8.07 5.25 -7.70
C ALA A 158 -7.98 4.24 -6.56
N ALA A 159 -8.74 4.48 -5.50
CA ALA A 159 -9.11 3.47 -4.53
C ALA A 159 -10.53 2.98 -4.82
N TYR A 160 -10.72 1.67 -4.79
CA TYR A 160 -12.00 1.01 -4.98
C TYR A 160 -12.37 0.31 -3.68
N LEU A 161 -13.50 0.70 -3.09
CA LEU A 161 -13.95 0.22 -1.78
C LEU A 161 -15.25 -0.57 -1.98
N GLN A 162 -15.22 -1.84 -1.62
CA GLN A 162 -16.41 -2.68 -1.75
C GLN A 162 -17.48 -2.26 -0.76
N ASP A 163 -18.73 -2.25 -1.19
CA ASP A 163 -19.94 -1.83 -0.49
C ASP A 163 -20.02 -0.34 -0.14
N MET A 164 -18.98 0.48 -0.34
CA MET A 164 -19.05 1.92 -0.10
C MET A 164 -20.26 2.54 -0.80
N GLY A 165 -21.11 3.22 -0.04
CA GLY A 165 -22.32 3.87 -0.52
C GLY A 165 -23.53 2.96 -0.68
N ASN A 166 -23.47 1.71 -0.18
CA ASN A 166 -24.66 0.87 -0.07
C ASN A 166 -25.65 1.45 0.97
N ASP A 167 -25.14 2.04 2.04
CA ASP A 167 -25.89 2.88 2.96
C ASP A 167 -25.19 4.24 3.15
N PRO A 168 -25.56 5.26 2.35
CA PRO A 168 -24.97 6.60 2.47
C PRO A 168 -25.19 7.29 3.82
N GLY A 169 -26.12 6.79 4.63
CA GLY A 169 -26.34 7.29 5.99
C GLY A 169 -25.24 6.89 6.97
N ARG A 170 -24.47 5.85 6.64
CA ARG A 170 -23.33 5.37 7.44
C ARG A 170 -22.01 6.04 7.04
N ASP A 171 -21.76 6.18 5.76
CA ASP A 171 -20.47 6.56 5.20
C ASP A 171 -20.40 7.96 4.56
N ASN A 172 -21.55 8.69 4.50
CA ASN A 172 -21.66 10.03 3.92
C ASN A 172 -21.18 10.11 2.46
N THR A 173 -21.25 9.03 1.68
CA THR A 173 -20.87 9.05 0.28
C THR A 173 -21.60 10.12 -0.53
N VAL A 174 -20.92 10.62 -1.55
CA VAL A 174 -21.51 11.48 -2.57
C VAL A 174 -21.87 10.66 -3.81
N SER A 175 -22.99 11.00 -4.46
CA SER A 175 -23.40 10.36 -5.70
C SER A 175 -22.70 11.02 -6.89
N THR A 176 -22.12 10.19 -7.76
CA THR A 176 -21.49 10.63 -9.01
C THR A 176 -22.02 9.85 -10.20
N ALA A 177 -21.71 10.28 -11.42
CA ALA A 177 -22.02 9.51 -12.63
C ALA A 177 -21.37 8.12 -12.65
N ARG A 178 -20.29 7.93 -11.87
CA ARG A 178 -19.58 6.64 -11.74
C ARG A 178 -20.13 5.78 -10.60
N GLY A 179 -21.02 6.29 -9.78
CA GLY A 179 -21.58 5.64 -8.59
C GLY A 179 -21.22 6.38 -7.31
N PRO A 180 -21.45 5.75 -6.13
CA PRO A 180 -21.03 6.28 -4.85
C PRO A 180 -19.51 6.51 -4.78
N ALA A 181 -19.12 7.60 -4.13
CA ALA A 181 -17.72 8.01 -4.03
C ALA A 181 -17.47 8.78 -2.73
N CYS A 182 -16.18 8.83 -2.31
CA CYS A 182 -15.73 9.65 -1.19
C CYS A 182 -16.51 9.38 0.12
N GLY A 183 -16.71 8.11 0.46
CA GLY A 183 -17.39 7.68 1.67
C GLY A 183 -16.47 7.72 2.88
N HIS A 184 -16.75 8.61 3.83
CA HIS A 184 -16.00 8.68 5.09
C HIS A 184 -16.83 9.34 6.20
N PRO A 185 -16.55 9.03 7.48
CA PRO A 185 -17.16 9.77 8.59
C PRO A 185 -16.85 11.26 8.52
N ALA A 186 -17.79 12.08 8.96
CA ALA A 186 -17.51 13.51 9.11
C ALA A 186 -16.45 13.74 10.18
N THR A 187 -15.55 14.69 9.95
CA THR A 187 -14.56 15.09 10.96
C THR A 187 -15.26 15.49 12.27
N GLY A 188 -14.84 14.89 13.38
CA GLY A 188 -15.45 15.09 14.69
C GLY A 188 -16.70 14.25 14.94
N SER A 189 -16.99 13.26 14.10
CA SER A 189 -18.11 12.33 14.31
C SER A 189 -17.64 10.90 14.60
N ILE A 190 -18.57 10.09 15.09
CA ILE A 190 -18.39 8.64 15.24
C ILE A 190 -18.32 8.00 13.85
N ASP A 191 -17.46 7.03 13.67
CA ASP A 191 -17.50 6.12 12.53
C ASP A 191 -18.68 5.14 12.69
N ARG A 192 -19.60 5.19 11.77
CA ARG A 192 -20.74 4.26 11.74
C ARG A 192 -20.47 3.02 10.93
N THR A 193 -19.32 2.94 10.27
CA THR A 193 -18.91 1.81 9.43
C THR A 193 -18.03 0.80 10.17
N GLU A 194 -17.77 1.02 11.47
CA GLU A 194 -16.97 0.15 12.33
C GLU A 194 -17.41 -1.33 12.31
N ARG A 195 -18.69 -1.57 12.11
CA ARG A 195 -19.26 -2.91 12.08
C ARG A 195 -20.03 -3.14 10.80
N ALA A 196 -19.92 -4.37 10.28
CA ALA A 196 -20.73 -4.82 9.16
C ALA A 196 -22.23 -4.76 9.49
N GLU A 197 -23.02 -4.31 8.53
CA GLU A 197 -24.47 -4.38 8.55
C GLU A 197 -24.98 -5.20 7.35
N ARG A 198 -26.20 -5.72 7.46
CA ARG A 198 -26.80 -6.48 6.37
C ARG A 198 -27.00 -5.56 5.14
N GLY A 199 -26.33 -5.89 4.05
CA GLY A 199 -26.39 -5.13 2.81
C GLY A 199 -25.35 -4.03 2.69
N ASP A 200 -24.61 -3.75 3.78
CA ASP A 200 -23.49 -2.79 3.77
C ASP A 200 -22.41 -3.23 4.75
N GLN A 201 -21.30 -3.68 4.21
CA GLN A 201 -20.14 -4.17 4.96
C GLN A 201 -18.89 -3.34 4.65
N TYR A 202 -19.06 -2.13 4.17
CA TYR A 202 -17.97 -1.17 4.02
C TYR A 202 -17.42 -0.76 5.39
N ALA A 203 -16.10 -0.62 5.49
CA ALA A 203 -15.42 -0.07 6.64
C ALA A 203 -14.51 1.09 6.20
N ALA A 204 -14.77 2.29 6.71
CA ALA A 204 -14.01 3.50 6.35
C ALA A 204 -12.55 3.42 6.81
N ARG A 205 -12.27 2.68 7.90
CA ARG A 205 -10.90 2.45 8.38
C ARG A 205 -10.04 1.64 7.40
N HIS A 206 -10.65 0.90 6.45
CA HIS A 206 -9.95 0.19 5.38
C HIS A 206 -9.69 1.06 4.14
N ASP A 207 -9.83 2.37 4.26
CA ASP A 207 -9.44 3.34 3.25
C ASP A 207 -8.46 4.37 3.82
N GLY A 208 -7.17 4.05 3.78
CA GLY A 208 -6.11 4.91 4.31
C GLY A 208 -6.13 6.34 3.78
N PHE A 209 -6.63 6.56 2.56
CA PHE A 209 -6.69 7.90 1.95
C PHE A 209 -7.70 8.82 2.64
N MET A 210 -8.77 8.26 3.24
CA MET A 210 -9.83 9.06 3.85
C MET A 210 -9.40 9.78 5.14
N PHE A 211 -8.33 9.35 5.76
CA PHE A 211 -7.76 9.97 6.94
C PHE A 211 -7.01 11.29 6.64
N PHE A 212 -6.89 11.69 5.38
CA PHE A 212 -6.08 12.85 4.97
C PHE A 212 -6.92 13.99 4.38
N ARG A 213 -6.80 15.17 4.98
CA ARG A 213 -7.42 16.38 4.42
C ARG A 213 -6.80 16.82 3.08
N SER A 214 -5.62 16.33 2.74
CA SER A 214 -5.06 16.48 1.38
C SER A 214 -5.91 15.80 0.31
N ILE A 215 -6.76 14.83 0.69
CA ILE A 215 -7.74 14.15 -0.15
C ILE A 215 -9.15 14.71 0.12
N THR A 216 -9.61 14.66 1.38
CA THR A 216 -11.02 14.87 1.74
C THR A 216 -11.44 16.36 1.75
N ALA A 217 -10.51 17.30 1.93
CA ALA A 217 -10.84 18.72 1.92
C ALA A 217 -11.25 19.28 0.54
N ASN A 218 -11.01 18.53 -0.54
CA ASN A 218 -11.49 18.83 -1.87
C ASN A 218 -12.48 17.74 -2.31
N PRO A 219 -13.80 17.96 -2.18
CA PRO A 219 -14.81 16.95 -2.48
C PRO A 219 -14.75 16.44 -3.94
N ALA A 220 -14.41 17.30 -4.90
CA ALA A 220 -14.30 16.90 -6.30
C ALA A 220 -13.09 15.99 -6.52
N PHE A 221 -11.96 16.29 -5.88
CA PHE A 221 -10.76 15.45 -5.93
C PHE A 221 -11.02 14.09 -5.25
N CYS A 222 -11.59 14.11 -4.06
CA CYS A 222 -11.96 12.89 -3.35
C CYS A 222 -12.89 12.01 -4.20
N ALA A 223 -13.98 12.57 -4.72
CA ALA A 223 -14.96 11.84 -5.52
C ALA A 223 -14.41 11.33 -6.88
N ALA A 224 -13.33 11.92 -7.37
CA ALA A 224 -12.68 11.45 -8.60
C ALA A 224 -11.81 10.20 -8.35
N HIS A 225 -11.31 10.01 -7.15
CA HIS A 225 -10.31 9.01 -6.84
C HIS A 225 -10.78 7.91 -5.87
N ILE A 226 -11.70 8.21 -4.96
CA ILE A 226 -12.20 7.25 -3.97
C ILE A 226 -13.57 6.77 -4.40
N LEU A 227 -13.65 5.55 -4.86
CA LEU A 227 -14.78 5.01 -5.62
C LEU A 227 -15.31 3.74 -4.97
N SER A 228 -16.61 3.49 -5.09
CA SER A 228 -17.13 2.15 -4.84
C SER A 228 -16.61 1.16 -5.90
N PHE A 229 -16.83 -0.14 -5.70
CA PHE A 229 -16.47 -1.15 -6.72
C PHE A 229 -17.31 -1.04 -8.00
N ARG A 230 -18.36 -0.25 -8.01
CA ARG A 230 -19.28 -0.15 -9.16
C ARG A 230 -18.59 0.16 -10.50
N PRO A 231 -17.65 1.12 -10.61
CA PRO A 231 -16.97 1.41 -11.87
C PRO A 231 -15.84 0.43 -12.22
N LEU A 232 -15.34 -0.37 -11.28
CA LEU A 232 -14.16 -1.21 -11.45
C LEU A 232 -14.21 -2.13 -12.68
N PRO A 233 -15.29 -2.89 -12.95
CA PRO A 233 -15.35 -3.73 -14.15
C PRO A 233 -15.24 -2.94 -15.46
N GLY A 234 -15.86 -1.76 -15.52
CA GLY A 234 -15.80 -0.88 -16.68
C GLY A 234 -14.42 -0.24 -16.89
N ASP A 235 -13.72 0.06 -15.82
CA ASP A 235 -12.36 0.58 -15.86
C ASP A 235 -11.38 -0.50 -16.32
N LEU A 236 -11.49 -1.72 -15.80
CA LEU A 236 -10.66 -2.86 -16.19
C LEU A 236 -10.86 -3.25 -17.66
N ALA A 237 -12.05 -3.08 -18.20
CA ALA A 237 -12.36 -3.45 -19.59
C ALA A 237 -11.60 -2.59 -20.64
N ARG A 238 -11.04 -1.45 -20.26
CA ARG A 238 -10.43 -0.48 -21.18
C ARG A 238 -9.10 0.03 -20.65
N ALA A 239 -7.99 -0.22 -21.34
CA ALA A 239 -6.66 0.21 -20.90
C ALA A 239 -6.59 1.70 -20.57
N GLY A 240 -7.21 2.56 -21.39
CA GLY A 240 -7.19 4.02 -21.16
C GLY A 240 -8.09 4.50 -19.98
N ALA A 241 -8.93 3.64 -19.43
CA ALA A 241 -9.73 3.93 -18.24
C ALA A 241 -9.12 3.35 -16.95
N THR A 242 -8.26 2.33 -17.09
CA THR A 242 -7.59 1.71 -15.95
C THR A 242 -6.55 2.66 -15.36
N PRO A 243 -6.62 2.99 -14.05
CA PRO A 243 -5.61 3.81 -13.42
C PRO A 243 -4.21 3.19 -13.43
N ALA A 244 -3.17 4.01 -13.37
CA ALA A 244 -1.81 3.51 -13.21
C ALA A 244 -1.58 2.90 -11.81
N PHE A 245 -2.35 3.34 -10.81
CA PHE A 245 -2.38 2.72 -9.49
C PHE A 245 -3.82 2.53 -9.05
N SER A 246 -4.16 1.33 -8.62
CA SER A 246 -5.47 0.93 -8.11
C SER A 246 -5.31 0.27 -6.75
N PHE A 247 -5.95 0.82 -5.74
CA PHE A 247 -6.06 0.22 -4.42
C PHE A 247 -7.45 -0.42 -4.29
N LEU A 248 -7.53 -1.67 -3.87
CA LEU A 248 -8.77 -2.42 -3.74
C LEU A 248 -8.90 -2.91 -2.30
N ALA A 249 -9.89 -2.40 -1.58
CA ALA A 249 -10.28 -2.94 -0.27
C ALA A 249 -11.60 -3.70 -0.39
N PRO A 250 -11.60 -5.00 -0.13
CA PRO A 250 -12.82 -5.79 0.02
C PRO A 250 -13.66 -5.26 1.18
N ASN A 251 -14.91 -5.67 1.26
CA ASN A 251 -15.75 -5.41 2.43
C ASN A 251 -15.41 -6.38 3.58
N LEU A 252 -15.86 -6.10 4.79
CA LEU A 252 -15.61 -6.88 6.02
C LEU A 252 -15.92 -8.38 5.92
N CYS A 253 -16.70 -8.82 4.93
CA CYS A 253 -16.93 -10.23 4.67
C CYS A 253 -15.87 -10.85 3.76
N ASN A 254 -15.36 -10.08 2.79
CA ASN A 254 -14.51 -10.58 1.72
C ASN A 254 -13.02 -10.33 1.97
N ASP A 255 -12.68 -9.53 2.98
CA ASP A 255 -11.30 -9.18 3.32
C ASP A 255 -10.55 -10.27 4.10
N GLY A 256 -11.28 -11.20 4.71
CA GLY A 256 -10.70 -12.27 5.53
C GLY A 256 -10.90 -12.08 7.04
N HIS A 257 -11.32 -10.90 7.48
CA HIS A 257 -11.47 -10.56 8.89
C HIS A 257 -12.66 -11.33 9.54
N ASP A 258 -13.88 -11.01 9.09
CA ASP A 258 -15.10 -11.52 9.71
C ASP A 258 -15.37 -13.00 9.39
N ALA A 259 -15.69 -13.76 10.43
CA ALA A 259 -16.18 -15.12 10.31
C ALA A 259 -17.16 -15.38 11.47
N THR A 260 -18.43 -15.46 11.22
CA THR A 260 -19.27 -15.52 10.02
C THR A 260 -19.71 -14.11 9.61
N CYS A 261 -19.86 -13.85 8.31
CA CYS A 261 -20.37 -12.56 7.83
C CYS A 261 -21.83 -12.33 8.25
N VAL A 262 -22.24 -11.08 8.44
CA VAL A 262 -23.63 -10.71 8.81
C VAL A 262 -24.68 -11.17 7.79
N GLY A 263 -24.28 -11.43 6.55
CA GLY A 263 -25.11 -12.01 5.50
C GLY A 263 -25.25 -13.53 5.57
N GLY A 264 -24.53 -14.22 6.47
CA GLY A 264 -24.52 -15.67 6.61
C GLY A 264 -23.50 -16.40 5.75
N ALA A 265 -22.65 -15.70 4.99
CA ALA A 265 -21.50 -16.30 4.33
C ALA A 265 -20.43 -16.72 5.37
N PRO A 266 -19.57 -17.70 5.07
CA PRO A 266 -18.62 -18.22 6.05
C PRO A 266 -17.61 -17.20 6.55
N GLY A 267 -17.24 -16.19 5.73
CA GLY A 267 -16.21 -15.23 6.08
C GLY A 267 -14.80 -15.81 6.15
N GLY A 268 -13.89 -15.08 6.77
CA GLY A 268 -12.51 -15.47 6.98
C GLY A 268 -11.76 -15.80 5.68
N LEU A 269 -10.65 -16.52 5.78
CA LEU A 269 -9.80 -16.89 4.63
C LEU A 269 -10.57 -17.55 3.48
N ALA A 270 -11.57 -18.38 3.79
CA ALA A 270 -12.38 -19.03 2.74
C ALA A 270 -13.19 -18.03 1.90
N GLN A 271 -13.56 -16.90 2.45
CA GLN A 271 -14.25 -15.86 1.71
C GLN A 271 -13.28 -14.96 0.96
N ALA A 272 -12.15 -14.59 1.58
CA ALA A 272 -11.05 -13.89 0.92
C ALA A 272 -10.51 -14.68 -0.28
N ASP A 273 -10.35 -15.99 -0.15
CA ASP A 273 -9.94 -16.88 -1.23
C ASP A 273 -10.89 -16.81 -2.44
N ARG A 274 -12.21 -16.84 -2.19
CA ARG A 274 -13.22 -16.70 -3.24
C ARG A 274 -13.18 -15.31 -3.90
N PHE A 275 -12.98 -14.27 -3.10
CA PHE A 275 -12.82 -12.92 -3.61
C PHE A 275 -11.61 -12.82 -4.55
N LEU A 276 -10.47 -13.32 -4.12
CA LEU A 276 -9.25 -13.37 -4.93
C LEU A 276 -9.41 -14.21 -6.18
N ALA A 277 -10.01 -15.41 -6.06
CA ALA A 277 -10.26 -16.32 -7.18
C ALA A 277 -11.20 -15.70 -8.23
N HIS A 278 -12.03 -14.73 -7.85
CA HIS A 278 -12.85 -13.95 -8.77
C HIS A 278 -12.06 -12.77 -9.38
N TRP A 279 -11.50 -11.90 -8.55
CA TRP A 279 -10.97 -10.62 -9.04
C TRP A 279 -9.59 -10.72 -9.68
N VAL A 280 -8.69 -11.58 -9.19
CA VAL A 280 -7.34 -11.69 -9.75
C VAL A 280 -7.37 -12.11 -11.22
N PRO A 281 -8.12 -13.14 -11.64
CA PRO A 281 -8.25 -13.48 -13.07
C PRO A 281 -8.87 -12.36 -13.91
N VAL A 282 -9.84 -11.61 -13.36
CA VAL A 282 -10.46 -10.46 -14.05
C VAL A 282 -9.45 -9.36 -14.29
N ILE A 283 -8.65 -9.02 -13.28
CA ILE A 283 -7.56 -8.03 -13.41
C ILE A 283 -6.51 -8.54 -14.40
N MET A 284 -6.11 -9.80 -14.31
CA MET A 284 -5.09 -10.37 -15.19
C MET A 284 -5.55 -10.40 -16.65
N ALA A 285 -6.84 -10.53 -16.91
CA ALA A 285 -7.42 -10.46 -18.25
C ALA A 285 -7.55 -9.02 -18.79
N ALA A 286 -7.40 -8.00 -17.93
CA ALA A 286 -7.54 -6.60 -18.34
C ALA A 286 -6.42 -6.20 -19.32
N PRO A 287 -6.73 -5.42 -20.38
CA PRO A 287 -5.72 -4.95 -21.32
C PRO A 287 -4.56 -4.19 -20.66
N ALA A 288 -4.83 -3.40 -19.62
CA ALA A 288 -3.82 -2.68 -18.87
C ALA A 288 -2.87 -3.61 -18.10
N TYR A 289 -3.37 -4.74 -17.58
CA TYR A 289 -2.51 -5.73 -16.94
C TYR A 289 -1.57 -6.39 -17.95
N GLN A 290 -2.07 -6.74 -19.12
CA GLN A 290 -1.27 -7.34 -20.20
C GLN A 290 -0.17 -6.39 -20.72
N ASP A 291 -0.36 -5.07 -20.56
CA ASP A 291 0.61 -4.02 -20.93
C ASP A 291 1.53 -3.60 -19.78
N GLY A 292 1.90 -4.50 -18.90
CA GLY A 292 2.83 -4.25 -17.80
C GLY A 292 2.12 -4.05 -16.45
N GLY A 293 1.20 -4.93 -16.12
CA GLY A 293 0.52 -4.96 -14.83
C GLY A 293 1.32 -5.65 -13.73
N LEU A 294 1.12 -5.19 -12.52
CA LEU A 294 1.59 -5.80 -11.27
C LEU A 294 0.41 -5.88 -10.30
N ILE A 295 0.14 -7.06 -9.77
CA ILE A 295 -0.80 -7.25 -8.66
C ILE A 295 0.01 -7.51 -7.40
N VAL A 296 -0.29 -6.73 -6.36
CA VAL A 296 0.19 -6.93 -4.99
C VAL A 296 -1.01 -7.34 -4.16
N ILE A 297 -0.89 -8.46 -3.46
CA ILE A 297 -1.90 -8.93 -2.51
C ILE A 297 -1.22 -8.98 -1.16
N THR A 298 -1.79 -8.32 -0.18
CA THR A 298 -1.24 -8.27 1.17
C THR A 298 -2.36 -8.32 2.21
N PHE A 299 -1.97 -8.61 3.44
CA PHE A 299 -2.79 -8.36 4.61
C PHE A 299 -2.29 -7.10 5.28
N ASP A 300 -3.19 -6.37 5.90
CA ASP A 300 -2.87 -5.16 6.67
C ASP A 300 -2.03 -5.50 7.91
N GLU A 301 -2.38 -6.63 8.57
CA GLU A 301 -1.67 -7.14 9.74
C GLU A 301 -1.84 -8.65 9.87
N GLY A 302 -1.02 -9.26 10.72
CA GLY A 302 -1.19 -10.63 11.18
C GLY A 302 -2.07 -10.71 12.43
N SER A 303 -2.43 -11.94 12.80
CA SER A 303 -3.15 -12.23 14.05
C SER A 303 -2.23 -12.64 15.20
N ASP A 304 -0.93 -12.59 14.99
CA ASP A 304 0.10 -12.93 15.98
C ASP A 304 0.90 -11.67 16.36
N THR A 305 1.85 -11.85 17.27
CA THR A 305 2.69 -10.78 17.80
C THR A 305 4.14 -10.91 17.30
N ALA A 306 4.33 -11.50 16.12
CA ALA A 306 5.66 -11.62 15.53
C ALA A 306 6.22 -10.25 15.16
N ALA A 307 7.42 -9.97 15.59
CA ALA A 307 8.14 -8.74 15.29
C ALA A 307 9.40 -9.03 14.48
N CYS A 308 9.83 -8.06 13.67
CA CYS A 308 11.07 -8.19 12.92
C CYS A 308 12.15 -7.21 13.41
N CYS A 309 13.29 -7.35 12.80
CA CYS A 309 14.26 -6.27 12.61
C CYS A 309 14.88 -5.74 13.91
N GLY A 310 14.74 -6.47 15.02
CA GLY A 310 15.26 -6.09 16.34
C GLY A 310 14.42 -5.02 17.04
N GLU A 311 13.22 -4.77 16.57
CA GLU A 311 12.28 -3.90 17.24
C GLU A 311 11.74 -4.59 18.50
N SER A 312 11.59 -3.82 19.56
CA SER A 312 11.00 -4.27 20.82
C SER A 312 9.68 -3.57 21.07
N SER A 313 8.70 -4.29 21.58
CA SER A 313 7.40 -3.71 21.91
C SER A 313 7.49 -2.65 23.01
N GLY A 314 6.91 -1.46 22.79
CA GLY A 314 6.87 -0.32 23.70
C GLY A 314 7.62 0.91 23.20
N LEU A 315 7.26 2.06 23.71
CA LEU A 315 7.97 3.33 23.49
C LEU A 315 9.43 3.20 23.97
N GLY A 316 10.23 2.51 23.18
CA GLY A 316 11.62 2.27 23.51
C GLY A 316 12.54 3.41 23.09
N PRO A 317 13.66 3.61 23.82
CA PRO A 317 14.71 4.54 23.43
C PRO A 317 15.48 4.09 22.18
N SER A 318 15.16 2.93 21.62
CA SER A 318 15.80 2.37 20.40
C SER A 318 15.48 3.16 19.14
N HIS A 319 14.49 4.06 19.16
CA HIS A 319 14.10 4.91 18.03
C HIS A 319 14.13 6.40 18.41
N PRO A 320 15.30 6.99 18.68
CA PRO A 320 15.38 8.39 19.08
C PRO A 320 14.89 9.37 18.01
N ASN A 321 14.69 8.93 16.79
CA ASN A 321 14.24 9.74 15.65
C ASN A 321 12.79 9.45 15.22
N VAL A 322 12.14 8.49 15.84
CA VAL A 322 10.73 8.24 15.64
C VAL A 322 10.01 8.94 16.79
N PRO A 323 9.01 9.78 16.53
CA PRO A 323 8.28 10.44 17.58
C PRO A 323 7.84 9.42 18.61
N LEU A 324 8.00 9.74 19.89
CA LEU A 324 7.62 8.94 21.05
C LEU A 324 6.12 8.58 21.11
N LEU A 325 5.45 8.59 19.98
CA LEU A 325 4.02 8.35 19.83
C LEU A 325 3.70 6.92 19.43
N PHE A 326 4.75 6.10 19.27
CA PHE A 326 4.55 4.70 19.03
C PHE A 326 4.46 3.96 20.35
N PRO A 327 3.26 3.59 20.77
CA PRO A 327 3.22 2.38 21.54
C PRO A 327 3.62 1.33 20.50
N ASP A 328 4.70 0.81 20.70
CA ASP A 328 5.20 -0.34 20.12
C ASP A 328 4.20 -1.45 20.42
N THR A 329 3.43 -1.80 19.46
CA THR A 329 2.80 -3.09 19.41
C THR A 329 3.86 -4.05 18.92
N ALA A 330 3.77 -5.31 19.24
CA ALA A 330 4.78 -6.30 18.93
C ALA A 330 5.15 -6.39 17.44
N ASP A 331 4.37 -5.76 16.57
CA ASP A 331 4.54 -5.78 15.12
C ASP A 331 5.20 -4.52 14.55
N THR A 332 5.70 -3.62 15.40
CA THR A 332 6.24 -2.32 14.95
C THR A 332 7.66 -2.38 14.38
N GLY A 333 8.25 -3.55 14.34
CA GLY A 333 9.58 -3.73 13.76
C GLY A 333 9.68 -3.36 12.28
N ALA A 334 8.56 -3.38 11.61
CA ALA A 334 8.47 -3.17 10.17
C ALA A 334 8.65 -1.72 9.70
N ALA A 335 8.48 -0.75 10.57
CA ALA A 335 8.47 0.67 10.16
C ALA A 335 9.76 1.17 9.51
N ARG A 336 10.88 0.50 9.73
CA ARG A 336 12.17 0.87 9.13
C ARG A 336 12.49 0.14 7.85
N ASP A 337 12.06 -1.11 7.73
CA ASP A 337 12.49 -2.03 6.68
C ASP A 337 11.31 -2.71 5.97
N SER A 338 10.09 -2.25 6.22
CA SER A 338 8.87 -2.80 5.62
C SER A 338 8.79 -2.62 4.11
N TYR A 339 9.66 -1.83 3.54
CA TYR A 339 9.99 -1.94 2.13
C TYR A 339 11.25 -2.81 2.03
N PRO A 340 11.15 -4.09 1.69
CA PRO A 340 12.33 -4.85 1.37
C PRO A 340 13.06 -4.06 0.30
N HIS A 341 14.23 -3.53 0.63
CA HIS A 341 15.19 -3.18 -0.41
C HIS A 341 15.33 -4.48 -1.20
N PRO A 342 14.94 -4.53 -2.46
CA PRO A 342 15.26 -5.69 -3.25
C PRO A 342 16.77 -5.79 -3.26
N SER A 343 17.34 -6.62 -2.40
CA SER A 343 18.67 -7.13 -2.65
C SER A 343 18.58 -7.72 -4.04
N GLY A 344 19.43 -7.28 -4.97
CA GLY A 344 19.34 -7.63 -6.38
C GLY A 344 19.28 -9.14 -6.66
N ASP A 345 19.46 -9.96 -5.65
CA ASP A 345 19.51 -11.41 -5.70
C ASP A 345 18.15 -12.10 -5.55
N GLN A 346 17.13 -11.43 -4.98
CA GLN A 346 15.78 -12.01 -4.87
C GLN A 346 14.89 -11.77 -6.09
N LEU A 347 15.32 -10.95 -7.04
CA LEU A 347 14.68 -10.81 -8.34
C LEU A 347 15.11 -11.88 -9.35
N GLY A 348 15.86 -12.89 -8.90
CA GLY A 348 16.32 -14.00 -9.71
C GLY A 348 15.19 -14.92 -10.14
N SER A 349 15.04 -15.10 -11.43
CA SER A 349 14.25 -16.12 -12.14
C SER A 349 12.71 -15.97 -12.13
N TRP A 350 12.20 -15.00 -12.88
CA TRP A 350 10.84 -15.02 -13.38
C TRP A 350 10.78 -15.90 -14.63
N PRO A 351 9.76 -16.77 -14.79
CA PRO A 351 9.60 -17.49 -16.04
C PRO A 351 9.36 -16.50 -17.20
N PRO A 352 10.00 -16.68 -18.34
CA PRO A 352 9.79 -15.84 -19.51
C PRO A 352 8.39 -16.11 -20.08
N GLY A 353 7.58 -15.08 -20.28
CA GLY A 353 6.39 -15.19 -21.11
C GLY A 353 5.09 -14.58 -20.62
N THR A 354 4.98 -14.08 -19.41
CA THR A 354 3.78 -13.38 -18.96
C THR A 354 4.04 -11.87 -18.88
N GLY A 355 3.26 -11.08 -19.61
CA GLY A 355 3.37 -9.60 -19.62
C GLY A 355 3.02 -8.93 -18.31
N GLY A 356 2.52 -9.66 -17.32
CA GLY A 356 2.19 -9.21 -15.97
C GLY A 356 2.86 -10.05 -14.88
N ARG A 357 2.95 -9.51 -13.69
CA ARG A 357 3.54 -10.16 -12.51
C ARG A 357 2.61 -9.99 -11.33
N THR A 358 2.43 -11.07 -10.58
CA THR A 358 1.69 -11.07 -9.33
C THR A 358 2.68 -11.21 -8.17
N LEU A 359 2.63 -10.28 -7.22
CA LEU A 359 3.32 -10.41 -5.94
C LEU A 359 2.27 -10.77 -4.89
N VAL A 360 2.58 -11.73 -4.07
CA VAL A 360 1.76 -12.13 -2.93
C VAL A 360 2.63 -11.96 -1.68
N PRO A 361 2.63 -10.79 -1.04
CA PRO A 361 3.24 -10.66 0.26
C PRO A 361 2.38 -11.34 1.31
N ALA A 362 3.01 -11.84 2.34
CA ALA A 362 2.34 -12.31 3.54
C ALA A 362 2.81 -11.44 4.70
N SER A 363 1.90 -10.94 5.49
CA SER A 363 2.21 -10.42 6.80
C SER A 363 2.38 -11.57 7.79
N LEU A 364 3.31 -11.46 8.70
CA LEU A 364 3.50 -12.39 9.81
C LEU A 364 2.61 -12.03 10.99
#